data_393f7f2b939b9c191b90ee099e37c323
#
_entry.id   393f7f2b939b9c191b90ee099e37c323
#
_cell.length_a   1.000
_cell.length_b   1.000
_cell.length_c   1.000
_cell.angle_alpha   90.00
_cell.angle_beta   90.00
_cell.angle_gamma   90.00
#
_symmetry.space_group_name_H-M   'P 1'
#
loop_
_entity.id
_entity.type
_entity.pdbx_description
1 polymer ?
#
loop_
_entity_poly.entity_id
_entity_poly.type
_entity_poly.pdbx_seq_one_letter_code
_entity_poly.pdbx_strand_id
1 'polypeptide(L)'
;MDHIVRNAIARAQSELKTMKPKIGFGGIKSKSTKHVAVKAEKNKKQTSNRKVTHSDNDLIEMLENNQAKIMVVGCGGGGCNTIERMAEIGIQGAATFAVNTDAQDLLTTRSDKKLLIGKKLTRGLGAGSDPQIGESAARESGEELTEVLKQSDLVFITCGLGGGTGTGSAPVVAEMAKGLKALTVAVVTLPFTVEGKKRMENALYGLERLQEHTDTIIVIPNDKILEIAPDLPINAAFKVADEVLTNAVKGITEMVTKPGLINLDFADLRTILSRGGAAMIGLGESSRGESSEARALEAVENALTSPLLDVDISNANKALVNVVGGTDMTLREAEMIVETVSTKIHSASHIIWGAMVDEKMAKNHIQAMVVIAGGRFPYLEKGAKGGDSVDLGVEFA
;
A
#
# COMPACT_ATOMS: atom_id res chain seq x y z
N MET A 1 2.34 -17.62 4.93
CA MET A 1 2.24 -16.98 3.60
C MET A 1 1.17 -17.60 2.71
N ASP A 2 1.06 -18.89 2.70
CA ASP A 2 0.06 -19.63 1.90
C ASP A 2 -1.38 -19.15 2.07
N HIS A 3 -1.78 -18.61 3.23
CA HIS A 3 -3.18 -18.30 3.50
C HIS A 3 -3.60 -16.92 2.96
N ILE A 4 -2.77 -15.88 3.07
CA ILE A 4 -3.05 -14.55 2.46
C ILE A 4 -3.12 -14.74 0.95
N VAL A 5 -2.12 -15.40 0.38
CA VAL A 5 -2.09 -15.72 -1.05
C VAL A 5 -3.21 -16.70 -1.41
N ARG A 6 -3.46 -17.76 -0.60
CA ARG A 6 -4.59 -18.69 -0.82
C ARG A 6 -5.94 -18.01 -0.69
N ASN A 7 -6.12 -17.09 0.25
CA ASN A 7 -7.34 -16.29 0.34
C ASN A 7 -7.49 -15.36 -0.85
N ALA A 8 -6.42 -14.70 -1.29
CA ALA A 8 -6.41 -13.90 -2.51
C ALA A 8 -6.71 -14.76 -3.75
N ILE A 9 -6.10 -15.94 -3.84
CA ILE A 9 -6.36 -16.93 -4.88
C ILE A 9 -7.82 -17.40 -4.84
N ALA A 10 -8.33 -17.79 -3.68
CA ALA A 10 -9.71 -18.26 -3.54
C ALA A 10 -10.73 -17.18 -3.91
N ARG A 11 -10.48 -15.93 -3.50
CA ARG A 11 -11.30 -14.77 -3.89
C ARG A 11 -11.19 -14.51 -5.40
N ALA A 12 -9.98 -14.44 -5.96
CA ALA A 12 -9.76 -14.24 -7.38
C ALA A 12 -10.42 -15.34 -8.23
N GLN A 13 -10.36 -16.60 -7.82
CA GLN A 13 -11.03 -17.72 -8.49
C GLN A 13 -12.55 -17.67 -8.36
N SER A 14 -13.09 -17.25 -7.21
CA SER A 14 -14.53 -17.10 -7.02
C SER A 14 -15.11 -15.97 -7.87
N GLU A 15 -14.39 -14.87 -7.99
CA GLU A 15 -14.77 -13.74 -8.83
C GLU A 15 -14.72 -14.09 -10.33
N LEU A 16 -13.72 -14.85 -10.77
CA LEU A 16 -13.65 -15.36 -12.15
C LEU A 16 -14.81 -16.30 -12.49
N LYS A 17 -15.31 -17.09 -11.52
CA LYS A 17 -16.48 -17.96 -11.72
C LYS A 17 -17.80 -17.17 -11.79
N THR A 18 -17.86 -15.99 -11.19
CA THR A 18 -19.07 -15.15 -11.15
C THR A 18 -19.12 -14.12 -12.28
N MET A 19 -18.04 -13.91 -13.03
CA MET A 19 -18.01 -13.05 -14.21
C MET A 19 -18.79 -13.67 -15.37
N LYS A 20 -20.12 -13.41 -15.43
CA LYS A 20 -20.90 -13.54 -16.66
C LYS A 20 -20.57 -12.34 -17.56
N PRO A 21 -20.47 -12.52 -18.88
CA PRO A 21 -20.25 -11.41 -19.80
C PRO A 21 -21.39 -10.41 -19.68
N LYS A 22 -21.12 -9.22 -19.20
CA LYS A 22 -22.08 -8.12 -19.19
C LYS A 22 -22.14 -7.47 -20.57
N ILE A 23 -22.99 -8.00 -21.42
CA ILE A 23 -23.53 -7.27 -22.56
C ILE A 23 -24.99 -6.98 -22.21
N GLY A 24 -25.33 -5.72 -21.98
CA GLY A 24 -26.69 -5.32 -21.71
C GLY A 24 -26.80 -3.86 -21.30
N PHE A 25 -27.04 -2.97 -22.28
CA PHE A 25 -27.51 -1.60 -22.05
C PHE A 25 -28.87 -1.64 -21.33
N GLY A 26 -29.02 -0.99 -20.19
CA GLY A 26 -30.28 -0.89 -19.47
C GLY A 26 -30.32 0.13 -18.38
N GLY A 27 -30.92 1.24 -18.64
CA GLY A 27 -31.67 2.19 -17.84
C GLY A 27 -31.34 2.47 -16.39
N ILE A 28 -30.78 3.65 -16.14
CA ILE A 28 -30.60 4.25 -14.84
C ILE A 28 -31.94 4.68 -14.24
N LYS A 29 -32.38 4.06 -13.14
CA LYS A 29 -33.42 4.62 -12.25
C LYS A 29 -32.78 4.97 -10.92
N SER A 30 -32.73 6.27 -10.62
CA SER A 30 -32.32 6.82 -9.35
C SER A 30 -33.31 6.43 -8.23
N LYS A 31 -32.82 5.89 -7.13
CA LYS A 31 -33.56 5.82 -5.87
C LYS A 31 -32.82 6.62 -4.81
N SER A 32 -33.49 7.65 -4.33
CA SER A 32 -33.09 8.49 -3.22
C SER A 32 -32.94 7.68 -1.91
N THR A 33 -31.81 7.78 -1.27
CA THR A 33 -31.57 7.23 0.08
C THR A 33 -32.02 8.23 1.14
N LYS A 34 -32.94 7.80 1.99
CA LYS A 34 -33.38 8.55 3.18
C LYS A 34 -32.34 8.41 4.28
N HIS A 35 -31.89 9.55 4.81
CA HIS A 35 -31.12 9.62 6.04
C HIS A 35 -31.94 9.12 7.23
N VAL A 36 -31.43 8.14 7.98
CA VAL A 36 -31.95 7.73 9.27
C VAL A 36 -31.11 8.42 10.33
N ALA A 37 -31.73 9.36 11.04
CA ALA A 37 -31.12 10.03 12.18
C ALA A 37 -31.23 9.11 13.41
N VAL A 38 -30.11 8.76 14.01
CA VAL A 38 -30.03 8.04 15.29
C VAL A 38 -30.04 9.09 16.41
N LYS A 39 -31.07 9.05 17.27
CA LYS A 39 -31.17 9.85 18.51
C LYS A 39 -30.24 9.25 19.55
N ALA A 40 -29.26 10.03 20.02
CA ALA A 40 -28.47 9.70 21.20
C ALA A 40 -29.24 10.08 22.46
N GLU A 41 -29.51 9.11 23.33
CA GLU A 41 -30.08 9.35 24.68
C GLU A 41 -28.99 9.87 25.63
N LYS A 42 -29.33 10.97 26.28
CA LYS A 42 -28.49 11.62 27.31
C LYS A 42 -28.59 10.86 28.63
N ASN A 43 -27.53 10.17 29.02
CA ASN A 43 -27.38 9.75 30.42
C ASN A 43 -26.52 10.76 31.19
N LYS A 44 -27.15 11.54 32.04
CA LYS A 44 -26.48 12.40 33.02
C LYS A 44 -25.98 11.56 34.19
N LYS A 45 -24.66 11.42 34.33
CA LYS A 45 -24.01 11.10 35.61
C LYS A 45 -23.11 12.26 36.00
N GLN A 46 -23.41 12.81 37.20
CA GLN A 46 -22.64 13.83 37.90
C GLN A 46 -21.22 13.31 38.19
N THR A 47 -20.22 14.06 37.80
CA THR A 47 -18.84 13.88 38.26
C THR A 47 -18.22 15.23 38.60
N SER A 48 -17.59 15.22 39.75
CA SER A 48 -16.92 16.25 40.54
C SER A 48 -16.08 17.27 39.77
N ASN A 49 -16.11 18.51 40.28
CA ASN A 49 -15.29 19.67 39.93
C ASN A 49 -13.80 19.35 39.74
N ARG A 50 -13.35 19.22 38.50
CA ARG A 50 -11.97 19.51 38.09
C ARG A 50 -12.05 20.71 37.13
N LYS A 51 -11.27 21.76 37.38
CA LYS A 51 -11.09 22.86 36.43
C LYS A 51 -10.52 22.28 35.11
N VAL A 52 -11.39 22.04 34.18
CA VAL A 52 -11.00 21.66 32.80
C VAL A 52 -10.70 22.96 32.08
N THR A 53 -9.50 23.11 31.59
CA THR A 53 -9.05 24.30 30.85
C THR A 53 -9.55 24.34 29.40
N HIS A 54 -10.07 23.21 28.88
CA HIS A 54 -10.73 23.10 27.58
C HIS A 54 -12.03 22.32 27.71
N SER A 55 -13.01 22.63 26.88
CA SER A 55 -14.23 21.82 26.78
C SER A 55 -13.95 20.51 26.04
N ASP A 56 -14.73 19.45 26.31
CA ASP A 56 -14.57 18.19 25.55
C ASP A 56 -14.77 18.41 24.05
N ASN A 57 -15.60 19.39 23.66
CA ASN A 57 -15.76 19.75 22.24
C ASN A 57 -14.50 20.38 21.65
N ASP A 58 -13.80 21.25 22.41
CA ASP A 58 -12.54 21.83 21.96
C ASP A 58 -11.45 20.76 21.79
N LEU A 59 -11.45 19.75 22.69
CA LEU A 59 -10.53 18.62 22.59
C LEU A 59 -10.86 17.70 21.39
N ILE A 60 -12.14 17.45 21.13
CA ILE A 60 -12.58 16.68 19.95
C ILE A 60 -12.22 17.43 18.68
N GLU A 61 -12.48 18.72 18.59
CA GLU A 61 -12.11 19.54 17.42
C GLU A 61 -10.58 19.59 17.22
N MET A 62 -9.80 19.68 18.31
CA MET A 62 -8.35 19.58 18.25
C MET A 62 -7.87 18.20 17.78
N LEU A 63 -8.50 17.10 18.22
CA LEU A 63 -8.18 15.75 17.81
C LEU A 63 -8.49 15.54 16.33
N GLU A 64 -9.67 15.99 15.86
CA GLU A 64 -10.04 15.88 14.44
C GLU A 64 -9.13 16.73 13.53
N ASN A 65 -8.72 17.92 13.98
CA ASN A 65 -7.80 18.79 13.24
C ASN A 65 -6.34 18.30 13.24
N ASN A 66 -5.93 17.52 14.25
CA ASN A 66 -4.55 17.02 14.39
C ASN A 66 -4.37 15.59 13.89
N GLN A 67 -5.39 14.92 13.38
CA GLN A 67 -5.22 13.64 12.72
C GLN A 67 -4.43 13.81 11.42
N ALA A 68 -3.38 13.00 11.23
CA ALA A 68 -2.62 12.99 10.00
C ALA A 68 -3.52 12.71 8.79
N LYS A 69 -3.53 13.60 7.82
CA LYS A 69 -4.31 13.46 6.58
C LYS A 69 -3.55 12.59 5.61
N ILE A 70 -4.01 11.36 5.43
CA ILE A 70 -3.40 10.36 4.58
C ILE A 70 -4.15 10.29 3.26
N MET A 71 -3.42 10.32 2.15
CA MET A 71 -3.96 10.15 0.82
C MET A 71 -3.26 9.00 0.10
N VAL A 72 -4.04 8.16 -0.58
CA VAL A 72 -3.53 7.11 -1.46
C VAL A 72 -3.85 7.48 -2.89
N VAL A 73 -2.82 7.71 -3.70
CA VAL A 73 -2.92 8.08 -5.11
C VAL A 73 -2.61 6.87 -5.97
N GLY A 74 -3.59 6.38 -6.71
CA GLY A 74 -3.40 5.33 -7.71
C GLY A 74 -3.15 5.92 -9.09
N CYS A 75 -1.97 5.67 -9.66
CA CYS A 75 -1.54 6.20 -10.95
C CYS A 75 -1.64 5.17 -12.06
N GLY A 76 -2.39 5.46 -13.12
CA GLY A 76 -2.61 4.59 -14.28
C GLY A 76 -3.48 3.37 -13.96
N GLY A 77 -3.64 2.45 -14.90
CA GLY A 77 -4.53 1.29 -14.76
C GLY A 77 -4.20 0.41 -13.55
N GLY A 78 -2.94 0.03 -13.34
CA GLY A 78 -2.53 -0.75 -12.17
C GLY A 78 -2.82 -0.03 -10.85
N GLY A 79 -2.52 1.29 -10.75
CA GLY A 79 -2.88 2.08 -9.58
C GLY A 79 -4.39 2.20 -9.37
N CYS A 80 -5.18 2.35 -10.43
CA CYS A 80 -6.63 2.36 -10.38
C CYS A 80 -7.19 1.03 -9.87
N ASN A 81 -6.64 -0.11 -10.30
CA ASN A 81 -7.01 -1.44 -9.80
C ASN A 81 -6.74 -1.58 -8.30
N THR A 82 -5.58 -1.10 -7.84
CA THR A 82 -5.25 -1.10 -6.42
C THR A 82 -6.22 -0.24 -5.61
N ILE A 83 -6.58 0.96 -6.08
CA ILE A 83 -7.60 1.82 -5.45
C ILE A 83 -8.97 1.13 -5.42
N GLU A 84 -9.39 0.50 -6.52
CA GLU A 84 -10.63 -0.29 -6.59
C GLU A 84 -10.62 -1.39 -5.53
N ARG A 85 -9.51 -2.11 -5.40
CA ARG A 85 -9.34 -3.16 -4.40
C ARG A 85 -9.39 -2.63 -2.98
N MET A 86 -8.78 -1.46 -2.71
CA MET A 86 -8.87 -0.78 -1.42
C MET A 86 -10.32 -0.41 -1.06
N ALA A 87 -11.11 0.04 -2.04
CA ALA A 87 -12.52 0.34 -1.84
C ALA A 87 -13.35 -0.92 -1.54
N GLU A 88 -12.98 -2.08 -2.11
CA GLU A 88 -13.64 -3.37 -1.82
C GLU A 88 -13.35 -3.90 -0.42
N ILE A 89 -12.09 -3.84 0.00
CA ILE A 89 -11.63 -4.31 1.31
C ILE A 89 -12.04 -3.32 2.42
N GLY A 90 -12.21 -2.05 2.07
CA GLY A 90 -12.54 -0.96 3.00
C GLY A 90 -11.31 -0.48 3.76
N ILE A 91 -10.52 0.42 3.15
CA ILE A 91 -9.46 1.14 3.85
C ILE A 91 -10.09 2.22 4.74
N GLN A 92 -9.58 2.37 5.96
CA GLN A 92 -10.04 3.40 6.90
C GLN A 92 -8.90 4.37 7.20
N GLY A 93 -9.23 5.66 7.37
CA GLY A 93 -8.27 6.69 7.76
C GLY A 93 -7.42 7.25 6.62
N ALA A 94 -7.67 6.86 5.37
CA ALA A 94 -7.05 7.47 4.20
C ALA A 94 -8.09 7.80 3.13
N ALA A 95 -7.89 8.92 2.45
CA ALA A 95 -8.64 9.28 1.25
C ALA A 95 -7.99 8.66 0.01
N THR A 96 -8.82 8.20 -0.94
CA THR A 96 -8.36 7.57 -2.18
C THR A 96 -8.47 8.52 -3.36
N PHE A 97 -7.47 8.53 -4.23
CA PHE A 97 -7.41 9.40 -5.40
C PHE A 97 -6.93 8.63 -6.63
N ALA A 98 -7.79 8.44 -7.61
CA ALA A 98 -7.45 7.77 -8.86
C ALA A 98 -7.05 8.78 -9.93
N VAL A 99 -5.88 8.56 -10.55
CA VAL A 99 -5.27 9.41 -11.58
C VAL A 99 -4.98 8.57 -12.82
N ASN A 100 -5.58 8.89 -13.96
CA ASN A 100 -5.37 8.14 -15.19
C ASN A 100 -5.47 9.03 -16.43
N THR A 101 -4.86 8.60 -17.55
CA THR A 101 -5.03 9.16 -18.89
C THR A 101 -6.16 8.46 -19.66
N ASP A 102 -6.66 7.32 -19.17
CA ASP A 102 -7.76 6.56 -19.75
C ASP A 102 -9.08 6.92 -19.04
N ALA A 103 -9.99 7.53 -19.77
CA ALA A 103 -11.26 7.99 -19.23
C ALA A 103 -12.21 6.83 -18.92
N GLN A 104 -12.15 5.73 -19.67
CA GLN A 104 -13.04 4.58 -19.49
C GLN A 104 -12.66 3.81 -18.22
N ASP A 105 -11.37 3.57 -18.02
CA ASP A 105 -10.83 2.90 -16.83
C ASP A 105 -11.11 3.75 -15.58
N LEU A 106 -10.84 5.07 -15.66
CA LEU A 106 -11.10 5.99 -14.57
C LEU A 106 -12.58 6.08 -14.17
N LEU A 107 -13.48 5.96 -15.13
CA LEU A 107 -14.93 6.01 -14.88
C LEU A 107 -15.40 4.83 -14.02
N THR A 108 -14.83 3.65 -14.24
CA THR A 108 -15.19 2.41 -13.54
C THR A 108 -14.55 2.28 -12.17
N THR A 109 -13.40 2.91 -11.94
CA THR A 109 -12.67 2.85 -10.66
C THR A 109 -13.48 3.52 -9.54
N ARG A 110 -13.66 2.84 -8.40
CA ARG A 110 -14.25 3.42 -7.18
C ARG A 110 -13.16 4.11 -6.35
N SER A 111 -13.29 5.42 -6.15
CA SER A 111 -12.38 6.23 -5.35
C SER A 111 -13.09 7.49 -4.86
N ASP A 112 -12.57 8.12 -3.80
CA ASP A 112 -13.13 9.37 -3.26
C ASP A 112 -12.95 10.53 -4.24
N LYS A 113 -11.80 10.56 -4.93
CA LYS A 113 -11.49 11.56 -5.96
C LYS A 113 -10.95 10.89 -7.21
N LYS A 114 -11.22 11.50 -8.36
CA LYS A 114 -10.75 11.05 -9.67
C LYS A 114 -10.24 12.23 -10.49
N LEU A 115 -9.13 12.04 -11.21
CA LEU A 115 -8.62 13.03 -12.13
C LEU A 115 -8.17 12.39 -13.44
N LEU A 116 -8.79 12.82 -14.55
CA LEU A 116 -8.31 12.50 -15.88
C LEU A 116 -7.19 13.48 -16.22
N ILE A 117 -5.95 12.99 -16.27
CA ILE A 117 -4.77 13.79 -16.62
C ILE A 117 -4.52 13.80 -18.13
N GLY A 118 -3.88 14.88 -18.62
CA GLY A 118 -3.52 14.99 -20.04
C GLY A 118 -4.70 15.03 -20.98
N LYS A 119 -5.78 15.71 -20.61
CA LYS A 119 -7.02 15.79 -21.40
C LYS A 119 -6.78 16.30 -22.82
N LYS A 120 -5.87 17.25 -23.02
CA LYS A 120 -5.52 17.78 -24.34
C LYS A 120 -4.60 16.83 -25.09
N LEU A 121 -3.64 16.23 -24.38
CA LEU A 121 -2.60 15.38 -24.95
C LEU A 121 -3.16 14.02 -25.38
N THR A 122 -3.88 13.32 -24.50
CA THR A 122 -4.32 11.92 -24.70
C THR A 122 -5.78 11.81 -25.15
N ARG A 123 -6.56 12.82 -24.92
CA ARG A 123 -8.03 12.85 -25.20
C ARG A 123 -8.79 11.72 -24.50
N GLY A 124 -8.25 11.22 -23.37
CA GLY A 124 -8.86 10.14 -22.60
C GLY A 124 -8.62 8.73 -23.16
N LEU A 125 -7.68 8.56 -24.09
CA LEU A 125 -7.39 7.29 -24.78
C LEU A 125 -6.17 6.54 -24.21
N GLY A 126 -5.62 7.00 -23.07
CA GLY A 126 -4.45 6.39 -22.46
C GLY A 126 -3.12 6.95 -23.00
N ALA A 127 -2.00 6.49 -22.44
CA ALA A 127 -0.65 6.94 -22.81
C ALA A 127 0.09 5.98 -23.77
N GLY A 128 -0.56 4.95 -24.31
CA GLY A 128 0.02 4.06 -25.33
C GLY A 128 1.29 3.33 -24.89
N SER A 129 1.43 3.00 -23.60
CA SER A 129 2.64 2.40 -23.00
C SER A 129 3.91 3.25 -23.08
N ASP A 130 3.77 4.56 -23.33
CA ASP A 130 4.87 5.53 -23.34
C ASP A 130 4.91 6.34 -22.04
N PRO A 131 5.94 6.15 -21.17
CA PRO A 131 6.08 6.92 -19.93
C PRO A 131 6.24 8.42 -20.14
N GLN A 132 6.79 8.89 -21.26
CA GLN A 132 6.96 10.31 -21.54
C GLN A 132 5.60 11.01 -21.78
N ILE A 133 4.66 10.29 -22.42
CA ILE A 133 3.28 10.75 -22.56
C ILE A 133 2.60 10.81 -21.19
N GLY A 134 2.78 9.79 -20.34
CA GLY A 134 2.27 9.76 -18.97
C GLY A 134 2.79 10.91 -18.11
N GLU A 135 4.08 11.22 -18.20
CA GLU A 135 4.71 12.35 -17.52
C GLU A 135 4.13 13.68 -18.01
N SER A 136 4.10 13.89 -19.33
CA SER A 136 3.57 15.11 -19.92
C SER A 136 2.10 15.34 -19.56
N ALA A 137 1.30 14.26 -19.52
CA ALA A 137 -0.09 14.31 -19.11
C ALA A 137 -0.26 14.73 -17.64
N ALA A 138 0.60 14.22 -16.74
CA ALA A 138 0.58 14.62 -15.34
C ALA A 138 1.01 16.08 -15.16
N ARG A 139 2.03 16.54 -15.89
CA ARG A 139 2.47 17.95 -15.86
C ARG A 139 1.42 18.90 -16.43
N GLU A 140 0.68 18.50 -17.46
CA GLU A 140 -0.47 19.27 -18.00
C GLU A 140 -1.52 19.54 -16.91
N SER A 141 -1.75 18.56 -16.03
CA SER A 141 -2.75 18.62 -14.95
C SER A 141 -2.14 18.97 -13.58
N GLY A 142 -0.98 19.62 -13.55
CA GLY A 142 -0.21 19.87 -12.34
C GLY A 142 -0.91 20.73 -11.28
N GLU A 143 -1.72 21.71 -11.72
CA GLU A 143 -2.48 22.57 -10.80
C GLU A 143 -3.57 21.76 -10.08
N GLU A 144 -4.35 20.93 -10.81
CA GLU A 144 -5.39 20.10 -10.24
C GLU A 144 -4.80 19.04 -9.30
N LEU A 145 -3.69 18.42 -9.67
CA LEU A 145 -2.96 17.47 -8.82
C LEU A 145 -2.51 18.13 -7.52
N THR A 146 -1.87 19.31 -7.62
CA THR A 146 -1.38 20.07 -6.47
C THR A 146 -2.51 20.45 -5.52
N GLU A 147 -3.65 20.91 -6.03
CA GLU A 147 -4.80 21.30 -5.20
C GLU A 147 -5.38 20.11 -4.43
N VAL A 148 -5.42 18.93 -5.03
CA VAL A 148 -5.90 17.71 -4.35
C VAL A 148 -4.94 17.25 -3.26
N LEU A 149 -3.62 17.38 -3.47
CA LEU A 149 -2.57 16.92 -2.56
C LEU A 149 -2.29 17.89 -1.40
N LYS A 150 -2.67 19.15 -1.51
CA LYS A 150 -2.25 20.29 -0.67
C LYS A 150 -2.48 20.11 0.85
N GLN A 151 -3.43 19.28 1.24
CA GLN A 151 -3.76 19.08 2.66
C GLN A 151 -3.26 17.75 3.21
N SER A 152 -2.45 17.02 2.47
CA SER A 152 -1.99 15.70 2.87
C SER A 152 -0.68 15.78 3.66
N ASP A 153 -0.63 15.10 4.81
CA ASP A 153 0.57 14.93 5.62
C ASP A 153 1.39 13.73 5.16
N LEU A 154 0.70 12.69 4.63
CA LEU A 154 1.26 11.47 4.05
C LEU A 154 0.58 11.18 2.72
N VAL A 155 1.38 10.94 1.69
CA VAL A 155 0.91 10.55 0.37
C VAL A 155 1.52 9.19 0.02
N PHE A 156 0.68 8.18 -0.08
CA PHE A 156 1.03 6.92 -0.73
C PHE A 156 0.79 7.05 -2.23
N ILE A 157 1.76 6.61 -3.02
CA ILE A 157 1.64 6.57 -4.47
C ILE A 157 1.72 5.11 -4.90
N THR A 158 0.67 4.59 -5.52
CA THR A 158 0.65 3.22 -6.00
C THR A 158 0.50 3.17 -7.52
N CYS A 159 1.30 2.34 -8.15
CA CYS A 159 1.21 2.07 -9.59
C CYS A 159 1.88 0.74 -9.96
N GLY A 160 1.41 0.14 -11.05
CA GLY A 160 2.18 -0.88 -11.76
C GLY A 160 3.15 -0.20 -12.72
N LEU A 161 4.44 -0.40 -12.49
CA LEU A 161 5.49 0.12 -13.38
C LEU A 161 5.57 -0.69 -14.69
N GLY A 162 6.07 -0.07 -15.74
CA GLY A 162 6.24 -0.68 -17.06
C GLY A 162 5.23 -0.21 -18.12
N GLY A 163 4.08 0.33 -17.69
CA GLY A 163 3.13 0.98 -18.58
C GLY A 163 3.49 2.45 -18.88
N GLY A 164 2.62 3.15 -19.60
CA GLY A 164 2.83 4.58 -19.91
C GLY A 164 2.38 5.49 -18.76
N THR A 165 1.09 5.43 -18.42
CA THR A 165 0.48 6.37 -17.47
C THR A 165 1.08 6.25 -16.06
N GLY A 166 1.07 5.05 -15.45
CA GLY A 166 1.55 4.86 -14.08
C GLY A 166 3.05 5.19 -13.97
N THR A 167 3.86 4.65 -14.88
CA THR A 167 5.31 4.86 -14.90
C THR A 167 5.70 6.33 -15.07
N GLY A 168 4.98 7.07 -15.92
CA GLY A 168 5.28 8.47 -16.20
C GLY A 168 4.67 9.44 -15.19
N SER A 169 3.44 9.22 -14.74
CA SER A 169 2.73 10.15 -13.85
C SER A 169 3.11 10.02 -12.38
N ALA A 170 3.44 8.81 -11.89
CA ALA A 170 3.76 8.59 -10.49
C ALA A 170 4.97 9.43 -9.99
N PRO A 171 6.09 9.56 -10.74
CA PRO A 171 7.19 10.45 -10.34
C PRO A 171 6.77 11.92 -10.26
N VAL A 172 5.90 12.39 -11.14
CA VAL A 172 5.40 13.79 -11.13
C VAL A 172 4.51 14.03 -9.91
N VAL A 173 3.63 13.08 -9.58
CA VAL A 173 2.81 13.14 -8.36
C VAL A 173 3.70 13.14 -7.11
N ALA A 174 4.76 12.32 -7.10
CA ALA A 174 5.74 12.28 -6.00
C ALA A 174 6.48 13.63 -5.84
N GLU A 175 6.94 14.22 -6.94
CA GLU A 175 7.59 15.54 -6.97
C GLU A 175 6.67 16.61 -6.34
N MET A 176 5.40 16.62 -6.73
CA MET A 176 4.41 17.59 -6.21
C MET A 176 4.12 17.34 -4.72
N ALA A 177 3.90 16.10 -4.29
CA ALA A 177 3.66 15.76 -2.89
C ALA A 177 4.85 16.16 -2.00
N LYS A 178 6.07 15.86 -2.44
CA LYS A 178 7.31 16.25 -1.74
C LYS A 178 7.48 17.77 -1.69
N GLY A 179 7.13 18.48 -2.78
CA GLY A 179 7.12 19.94 -2.83
C GLY A 179 6.17 20.57 -1.81
N LEU A 180 5.06 19.89 -1.49
CA LEU A 180 4.11 20.26 -0.44
C LEU A 180 4.54 19.84 0.97
N LYS A 181 5.73 19.23 1.13
CA LYS A 181 6.30 18.70 2.39
C LYS A 181 5.51 17.52 2.99
N ALA A 182 4.67 16.86 2.22
CA ALA A 182 4.06 15.61 2.62
C ALA A 182 5.12 14.51 2.70
N LEU A 183 5.01 13.60 3.67
CA LEU A 183 5.78 12.36 3.66
C LEU A 183 5.32 11.55 2.44
N THR A 184 6.24 11.22 1.53
CA THR A 184 5.92 10.63 0.25
C THR A 184 6.44 9.21 0.16
N VAL A 185 5.55 8.25 0.09
CA VAL A 185 5.86 6.81 0.05
C VAL A 185 5.29 6.20 -1.21
N ALA A 186 6.15 5.63 -2.06
CA ALA A 186 5.70 4.87 -3.20
C ALA A 186 5.61 3.37 -2.86
N VAL A 187 4.53 2.72 -3.28
CA VAL A 187 4.34 1.26 -3.19
C VAL A 187 3.99 0.76 -4.58
N VAL A 188 4.95 0.12 -5.25
CA VAL A 188 4.89 -0.14 -6.68
C VAL A 188 5.21 -1.57 -7.03
N THR A 189 4.65 -2.06 -8.14
CA THR A 189 4.99 -3.38 -8.67
C THR A 189 5.89 -3.26 -9.89
N LEU A 190 6.83 -4.23 -10.02
CA LEU A 190 7.54 -4.49 -11.27
C LEU A 190 6.75 -5.51 -12.10
N PRO A 191 6.77 -5.38 -13.44
CA PRO A 191 6.05 -6.30 -14.32
C PRO A 191 6.55 -7.73 -14.20
N PHE A 192 5.70 -8.69 -14.58
CA PHE A 192 6.15 -10.07 -14.80
C PHE A 192 7.13 -10.12 -15.96
N THR A 193 8.13 -11.01 -15.88
CA THR A 193 9.08 -11.24 -16.98
C THR A 193 8.37 -11.56 -18.30
N VAL A 194 7.28 -12.31 -18.25
CA VAL A 194 6.47 -12.67 -19.42
C VAL A 194 5.83 -11.46 -20.13
N GLU A 195 5.73 -10.30 -19.45
CA GLU A 195 5.22 -9.07 -20.07
C GLU A 195 6.22 -8.43 -21.05
N GLY A 196 7.46 -8.89 -21.04
CA GLY A 196 8.49 -8.58 -22.01
C GLY A 196 9.46 -7.47 -21.60
N LYS A 197 10.63 -7.50 -22.25
CA LYS A 197 11.79 -6.66 -21.94
C LYS A 197 11.46 -5.16 -21.94
N LYS A 198 10.67 -4.70 -22.93
CA LYS A 198 10.33 -3.28 -23.05
C LYS A 198 9.55 -2.75 -21.83
N ARG A 199 8.66 -3.59 -21.26
CA ARG A 199 7.94 -3.22 -20.05
C ARG A 199 8.86 -3.15 -18.85
N MET A 200 9.82 -4.06 -18.72
CA MET A 200 10.82 -4.02 -17.66
C MET A 200 11.73 -2.79 -17.78
N GLU A 201 12.19 -2.43 -18.98
CA GLU A 201 12.98 -1.22 -19.23
C GLU A 201 12.21 0.04 -18.79
N ASN A 202 10.94 0.16 -19.17
CA ASN A 202 10.09 1.25 -18.75
C ASN A 202 9.91 1.26 -17.23
N ALA A 203 9.77 0.09 -16.59
CA ALA A 203 9.61 -0.04 -15.16
C ALA A 203 10.83 0.46 -14.40
N LEU A 204 12.03 0.04 -14.81
CA LEU A 204 13.30 0.48 -14.20
C LEU A 204 13.51 1.99 -14.38
N TYR A 205 13.20 2.53 -15.56
CA TYR A 205 13.22 3.98 -15.79
C TYR A 205 12.28 4.75 -14.82
N GLY A 206 11.05 4.27 -14.65
CA GLY A 206 10.10 4.88 -13.72
C GLY A 206 10.51 4.74 -12.26
N LEU A 207 11.12 3.60 -11.91
CA LEU A 207 11.60 3.32 -10.57
C LEU A 207 12.73 4.28 -10.17
N GLU A 208 13.72 4.49 -11.05
CA GLU A 208 14.81 5.43 -10.82
C GLU A 208 14.28 6.85 -10.57
N ARG A 209 13.34 7.31 -11.38
CA ARG A 209 12.72 8.64 -11.23
C ARG A 209 11.87 8.77 -9.96
N LEU A 210 11.14 7.72 -9.59
CA LEU A 210 10.40 7.70 -8.33
C LEU A 210 11.31 7.82 -7.12
N GLN A 211 12.47 7.16 -7.14
CA GLN A 211 13.45 7.20 -6.06
C GLN A 211 13.94 8.62 -5.77
N GLU A 212 14.05 9.48 -6.79
CA GLU A 212 14.48 10.87 -6.63
C GLU A 212 13.45 11.73 -5.86
N HIS A 213 12.17 11.40 -6.01
CA HIS A 213 11.06 12.22 -5.52
C HIS A 213 10.28 11.60 -4.35
N THR A 214 10.64 10.41 -3.88
CA THR A 214 10.02 9.76 -2.72
C THR A 214 10.94 9.77 -1.50
N ASP A 215 10.36 9.66 -0.31
CA ASP A 215 11.09 9.45 0.94
C ASP A 215 11.43 7.96 1.12
N THR A 216 10.47 7.10 0.78
CA THR A 216 10.62 5.64 0.77
C THR A 216 9.91 5.07 -0.44
N ILE A 217 10.51 4.07 -1.05
CA ILE A 217 9.90 3.29 -2.13
C ILE A 217 9.89 1.80 -1.78
N ILE A 218 8.70 1.23 -1.72
CA ILE A 218 8.47 -0.21 -1.52
C ILE A 218 8.25 -0.84 -2.87
N VAL A 219 9.12 -1.77 -3.24
CA VAL A 219 9.08 -2.43 -4.55
C VAL A 219 8.61 -3.86 -4.38
N ILE A 220 7.63 -4.27 -5.17
CA ILE A 220 7.04 -5.61 -5.18
C ILE A 220 7.25 -6.21 -6.58
N PRO A 221 8.23 -7.10 -6.78
CA PRO A 221 8.39 -7.78 -8.06
C PRO A 221 7.27 -8.80 -8.27
N ASN A 222 6.52 -8.67 -9.38
CA ASN A 222 5.40 -9.58 -9.66
C ASN A 222 5.85 -11.04 -9.84
N ASP A 223 7.04 -11.28 -10.36
CA ASP A 223 7.59 -12.64 -10.52
C ASP A 223 7.69 -13.39 -9.18
N LYS A 224 7.96 -12.68 -8.08
CA LYS A 224 7.99 -13.26 -6.73
C LYS A 224 6.62 -13.78 -6.26
N ILE A 225 5.53 -13.30 -6.84
CA ILE A 225 4.19 -13.83 -6.60
C ILE A 225 4.03 -15.20 -7.25
N LEU A 226 4.64 -15.43 -8.42
CA LEU A 226 4.63 -16.74 -9.08
C LEU A 226 5.48 -17.78 -8.34
N GLU A 227 6.52 -17.38 -7.61
CA GLU A 227 7.26 -18.29 -6.72
C GLU A 227 6.38 -18.83 -5.58
N ILE A 228 5.46 -17.99 -5.09
CA ILE A 228 4.52 -18.38 -4.03
C ILE A 228 3.40 -19.29 -4.58
N ALA A 229 2.96 -19.05 -5.81
CA ALA A 229 1.82 -19.74 -6.41
C ALA A 229 2.01 -19.92 -7.93
N PRO A 230 2.83 -20.90 -8.36
CA PRO A 230 3.23 -21.07 -9.77
C PRO A 230 2.06 -21.47 -10.69
N ASP A 231 1.03 -22.11 -10.16
CA ASP A 231 -0.11 -22.60 -10.96
C ASP A 231 -1.23 -21.57 -11.15
N LEU A 232 -0.99 -20.29 -10.78
CA LEU A 232 -2.02 -19.26 -10.91
C LEU A 232 -2.26 -18.87 -12.38
N PRO A 233 -3.52 -18.80 -12.81
CA PRO A 233 -3.84 -18.09 -14.04
C PRO A 233 -3.36 -16.64 -13.98
N ILE A 234 -2.83 -16.11 -15.09
CA ILE A 234 -2.21 -14.78 -15.12
C ILE A 234 -3.12 -13.66 -14.56
N ASN A 235 -4.42 -13.74 -14.84
CA ASN A 235 -5.40 -12.77 -14.30
C ASN A 235 -5.53 -12.86 -12.77
N ALA A 236 -5.33 -14.05 -12.18
CA ALA A 236 -5.34 -14.23 -10.75
C ALA A 236 -4.03 -13.71 -10.14
N ALA A 237 -2.89 -13.89 -10.82
CA ALA A 237 -1.60 -13.38 -10.38
C ALA A 237 -1.61 -11.84 -10.27
N PHE A 238 -2.19 -11.11 -11.24
CA PHE A 238 -2.37 -9.66 -11.15
C PHE A 238 -3.25 -9.25 -9.96
N LYS A 239 -4.34 -9.98 -9.69
CA LYS A 239 -5.19 -9.68 -8.53
C LYS A 239 -4.47 -9.92 -7.20
N VAL A 240 -3.59 -10.93 -7.13
CA VAL A 240 -2.75 -11.16 -5.95
C VAL A 240 -1.74 -10.01 -5.79
N ALA A 241 -1.16 -9.51 -6.88
CA ALA A 241 -0.29 -8.33 -6.84
C ALA A 241 -1.03 -7.11 -6.27
N ASP A 242 -2.24 -6.83 -6.76
CA ASP A 242 -3.07 -5.73 -6.26
C ASP A 242 -3.45 -5.92 -4.78
N GLU A 243 -3.68 -7.15 -4.33
CA GLU A 243 -3.97 -7.46 -2.92
C GLU A 243 -2.75 -7.25 -2.03
N VAL A 244 -1.55 -7.63 -2.48
CA VAL A 244 -0.29 -7.38 -1.77
C VAL A 244 -0.05 -5.87 -1.62
N LEU A 245 -0.20 -5.09 -2.71
CA LEU A 245 -0.12 -3.63 -2.67
C LEU A 245 -1.12 -3.04 -1.67
N THR A 246 -2.37 -3.50 -1.74
CA THR A 246 -3.45 -3.04 -0.86
C THR A 246 -3.15 -3.33 0.60
N ASN A 247 -2.70 -4.55 0.91
CA ASN A 247 -2.35 -4.94 2.28
C ASN A 247 -1.15 -4.15 2.82
N ALA A 248 -0.16 -3.84 1.99
CA ALA A 248 0.96 -3.00 2.35
C ALA A 248 0.50 -1.59 2.75
N VAL A 249 -0.24 -0.92 1.88
CA VAL A 249 -0.73 0.44 2.14
C VAL A 249 -1.71 0.46 3.31
N LYS A 250 -2.65 -0.49 3.35
CA LYS A 250 -3.64 -0.63 4.43
C LYS A 250 -2.96 -0.85 5.78
N GLY A 251 -2.01 -1.79 5.87
CA GLY A 251 -1.29 -2.11 7.09
C GLY A 251 -0.59 -0.89 7.67
N ILE A 252 0.16 -0.14 6.84
CA ILE A 252 0.86 1.07 7.29
C ILE A 252 -0.13 2.19 7.67
N THR A 253 -1.20 2.37 6.90
CA THR A 253 -2.23 3.39 7.18
C THR A 253 -2.94 3.13 8.50
N GLU A 254 -3.40 1.89 8.69
CA GLU A 254 -4.19 1.52 9.86
C GLU A 254 -3.41 1.56 11.17
N MET A 255 -2.08 1.33 11.14
CA MET A 255 -1.21 1.48 12.31
C MET A 255 -1.25 2.89 12.94
N VAL A 256 -1.50 3.92 12.12
CA VAL A 256 -1.52 5.33 12.56
C VAL A 256 -2.95 5.82 12.80
N THR A 257 -3.94 5.24 12.09
CA THR A 257 -5.30 5.77 12.08
C THR A 257 -6.28 5.00 12.96
N LYS A 258 -5.95 3.74 13.29
CA LYS A 258 -6.80 2.90 14.14
C LYS A 258 -6.22 2.76 15.56
N PRO A 259 -7.07 2.79 16.60
CA PRO A 259 -6.61 2.44 17.93
C PRO A 259 -6.22 0.97 17.99
N GLY A 260 -5.01 0.69 18.48
CA GLY A 260 -4.45 -0.64 18.66
C GLY A 260 -4.12 -0.94 20.12
N LEU A 261 -3.55 -2.13 20.39
CA LEU A 261 -2.95 -2.45 21.69
C LEU A 261 -1.69 -1.61 21.91
N ILE A 262 -0.92 -1.41 20.83
CA ILE A 262 0.23 -0.51 20.77
C ILE A 262 0.03 0.39 19.57
N ASN A 263 -0.10 1.68 19.86
CA ASN A 263 -0.34 2.69 18.86
C ASN A 263 0.97 3.29 18.39
N LEU A 264 1.04 3.55 17.11
CA LEU A 264 2.11 4.28 16.46
C LEU A 264 1.63 5.71 16.20
N ASP A 265 2.39 6.71 16.57
CA ASP A 265 2.08 8.07 16.15
C ASP A 265 2.64 8.37 14.74
N PHE A 266 2.13 9.43 14.12
CA PHE A 266 2.59 9.82 12.78
C PHE A 266 4.05 10.28 12.77
N ALA A 267 4.58 10.82 13.88
CA ALA A 267 5.96 11.26 13.97
C ALA A 267 6.92 10.06 13.95
N ASP A 268 6.55 8.95 14.59
CA ASP A 268 7.29 7.70 14.56
C ASP A 268 7.33 7.12 13.15
N LEU A 269 6.17 7.03 12.48
CA LEU A 269 6.10 6.58 11.09
C LEU A 269 6.97 7.45 10.18
N ARG A 270 6.90 8.79 10.35
CA ARG A 270 7.74 9.73 9.61
C ARG A 270 9.23 9.46 9.85
N THR A 271 9.64 9.14 11.06
CA THR A 271 11.05 8.86 11.40
C THR A 271 11.58 7.64 10.64
N ILE A 272 10.79 6.57 10.53
CA ILE A 272 11.17 5.37 9.78
C ILE A 272 11.17 5.63 8.28
N LEU A 273 10.09 6.20 7.75
CA LEU A 273 9.90 6.30 6.30
C LEU A 273 10.59 7.53 5.69
N SER A 274 10.93 8.57 6.47
CA SER A 274 11.74 9.67 5.94
C SER A 274 13.14 9.18 5.62
N ARG A 275 13.60 9.47 4.40
CA ARG A 275 14.91 9.04 3.89
C ARG A 275 15.13 7.52 4.04
N GLY A 276 14.05 6.76 3.95
CA GLY A 276 14.11 5.30 3.98
C GLY A 276 14.74 4.71 2.73
N GLY A 277 14.72 5.44 1.63
CA GLY A 277 15.21 4.96 0.34
C GLY A 277 14.39 3.77 -0.15
N ALA A 278 15.09 2.75 -0.65
CA ALA A 278 14.43 1.51 -1.01
C ALA A 278 14.03 0.71 0.24
N ALA A 279 12.84 0.14 0.21
CA ALA A 279 12.33 -0.74 1.22
C ALA A 279 11.65 -1.96 0.59
N MET A 280 11.63 -3.06 1.31
CA MET A 280 10.87 -4.24 0.92
C MET A 280 9.91 -4.65 2.03
N ILE A 281 8.90 -5.43 1.66
CA ILE A 281 7.85 -5.86 2.56
C ILE A 281 7.82 -7.38 2.64
N GLY A 282 7.80 -7.89 3.86
CA GLY A 282 7.51 -9.28 4.15
C GLY A 282 6.12 -9.40 4.78
N LEU A 283 5.34 -10.35 4.30
CA LEU A 283 4.02 -10.66 4.84
C LEU A 283 4.03 -12.11 5.29
N GLY A 284 3.62 -12.34 6.53
CA GLY A 284 3.51 -13.69 7.08
C GLY A 284 2.30 -13.82 7.98
N GLU A 285 1.80 -15.04 8.08
CA GLU A 285 0.67 -15.35 8.94
C GLU A 285 0.77 -16.76 9.51
N SER A 286 0.11 -16.97 10.62
CA SER A 286 -0.11 -18.28 11.20
C SER A 286 -1.56 -18.45 11.63
N SER A 287 -2.10 -19.62 11.37
CA SER A 287 -3.47 -20.01 11.75
C SER A 287 -3.52 -21.35 12.48
N ARG A 288 -2.38 -21.99 12.75
CA ARG A 288 -2.31 -23.38 13.21
C ARG A 288 -1.38 -23.61 14.40
N GLY A 289 -0.92 -22.56 15.06
CA GLY A 289 0.01 -22.74 16.19
C GLY A 289 -0.61 -23.61 17.29
N GLU A 290 0.08 -24.69 17.69
CA GLU A 290 -0.30 -25.54 18.83
C GLU A 290 -0.24 -24.75 20.16
N SER A 291 0.53 -23.65 20.18
CA SER A 291 0.62 -22.72 21.28
C SER A 291 0.70 -21.27 20.76
N SER A 292 0.42 -20.30 21.63
CA SER A 292 0.56 -18.86 21.32
C SER A 292 1.95 -18.51 20.80
N GLU A 293 2.99 -19.08 21.42
CA GLU A 293 4.38 -18.82 21.01
C GLU A 293 4.69 -19.39 19.63
N ALA A 294 4.21 -20.61 19.34
CA ALA A 294 4.46 -21.26 18.05
C ALA A 294 3.83 -20.48 16.89
N ARG A 295 2.60 -19.96 17.07
CA ARG A 295 1.94 -19.18 16.00
C ARG A 295 2.61 -17.84 15.74
N ALA A 296 3.11 -17.16 16.79
CA ALA A 296 3.85 -15.92 16.65
C ALA A 296 5.16 -16.10 15.89
N LEU A 297 5.94 -17.15 16.25
CA LEU A 297 7.16 -17.51 15.55
C LEU A 297 6.90 -17.90 14.09
N GLU A 298 5.89 -18.72 13.82
CA GLU A 298 5.51 -19.10 12.45
C GLU A 298 5.14 -17.86 11.60
N ALA A 299 4.38 -16.92 12.16
CA ALA A 299 3.99 -15.72 11.44
C ALA A 299 5.20 -14.84 11.08
N VAL A 300 6.13 -14.62 12.03
CA VAL A 300 7.31 -13.80 11.75
C VAL A 300 8.31 -14.51 10.85
N GLU A 301 8.51 -15.81 10.99
CA GLU A 301 9.37 -16.58 10.10
C GLU A 301 8.82 -16.56 8.67
N ASN A 302 7.52 -16.75 8.49
CA ASN A 302 6.86 -16.61 7.19
C ASN A 302 7.02 -15.19 6.60
N ALA A 303 6.99 -14.14 7.42
CA ALA A 303 7.23 -12.78 6.96
C ALA A 303 8.68 -12.57 6.51
N LEU A 304 9.65 -13.03 7.31
CA LEU A 304 11.07 -12.84 7.04
C LEU A 304 11.61 -13.73 5.92
N THR A 305 10.98 -14.87 5.66
CA THR A 305 11.30 -15.78 4.54
C THR A 305 10.41 -15.55 3.33
N SER A 306 9.60 -14.49 3.37
CA SER A 306 8.73 -14.12 2.24
C SER A 306 9.56 -13.89 0.98
N PRO A 307 9.23 -14.51 -0.17
CA PRO A 307 9.87 -14.18 -1.45
C PRO A 307 9.80 -12.70 -1.81
N LEU A 308 8.81 -11.97 -1.28
CA LEU A 308 8.69 -10.52 -1.45
C LEU A 308 9.79 -9.74 -0.72
N LEU A 309 10.43 -10.36 0.29
CA LEU A 309 11.53 -9.80 1.09
C LEU A 309 12.89 -10.41 0.66
N ASP A 310 13.05 -10.80 -0.59
CA ASP A 310 14.24 -11.47 -1.12
C ASP A 310 15.45 -10.52 -1.23
N VAL A 311 15.98 -10.14 -0.05
CA VAL A 311 17.15 -9.26 0.09
C VAL A 311 17.94 -9.62 1.34
N ASP A 312 19.23 -9.29 1.34
CA ASP A 312 20.03 -9.36 2.55
C ASP A 312 19.63 -8.24 3.53
N ILE A 313 18.89 -8.63 4.57
CA ILE A 313 18.38 -7.74 5.60
C ILE A 313 19.38 -7.49 6.75
N SER A 314 20.52 -8.18 6.76
CA SER A 314 21.52 -8.10 7.85
C SER A 314 22.11 -6.70 8.02
N ASN A 315 22.13 -5.90 6.95
CA ASN A 315 22.60 -4.52 6.94
C ASN A 315 21.48 -3.48 7.01
N ALA A 316 20.24 -3.92 7.13
CA ALA A 316 19.10 -3.01 7.24
C ALA A 316 19.16 -2.20 8.54
N ASN A 317 18.88 -0.91 8.45
CA ASN A 317 18.99 0.01 9.57
C ASN A 317 17.64 0.53 10.09
N LYS A 318 16.56 0.23 9.40
CA LYS A 318 15.20 0.62 9.78
C LYS A 318 14.23 -0.52 9.52
N ALA A 319 13.35 -0.78 10.48
CA ALA A 319 12.26 -1.73 10.32
C ALA A 319 10.96 -1.18 10.91
N LEU A 320 9.86 -1.43 10.21
CA LEU A 320 8.50 -1.19 10.67
C LEU A 320 7.81 -2.54 10.77
N VAL A 321 7.29 -2.87 11.94
CA VAL A 321 6.62 -4.15 12.19
C VAL A 321 5.16 -3.90 12.56
N ASN A 322 4.25 -4.48 11.83
CA ASN A 322 2.82 -4.45 12.13
C ASN A 322 2.33 -5.85 12.46
N VAL A 323 1.76 -6.00 13.65
CA VAL A 323 1.18 -7.25 14.13
C VAL A 323 -0.33 -7.10 14.23
N VAL A 324 -1.07 -7.97 13.56
CA VAL A 324 -2.52 -7.98 13.60
C VAL A 324 -2.98 -9.38 14.03
N GLY A 325 -3.79 -9.46 15.07
CA GLY A 325 -4.30 -10.74 15.55
C GLY A 325 -5.78 -10.69 15.91
N GLY A 326 -6.37 -11.86 16.14
CA GLY A 326 -7.72 -11.97 16.65
C GLY A 326 -7.83 -11.49 18.10
N THR A 327 -9.04 -11.54 18.67
CA THR A 327 -9.35 -11.10 20.05
C THR A 327 -8.62 -11.90 21.14
N ASP A 328 -7.95 -12.97 20.78
CA ASP A 328 -7.14 -13.85 21.65
C ASP A 328 -5.63 -13.58 21.56
N MET A 329 -5.20 -12.62 20.72
CA MET A 329 -3.80 -12.22 20.64
C MET A 329 -3.31 -11.59 21.94
N THR A 330 -2.14 -12.02 22.38
CA THR A 330 -1.49 -11.53 23.60
C THR A 330 -0.37 -10.55 23.27
N LEU A 331 -0.05 -9.66 24.22
CA LEU A 331 1.10 -8.76 24.09
C LEU A 331 2.42 -9.54 23.93
N ARG A 332 2.56 -10.67 24.63
CA ARG A 332 3.75 -11.53 24.55
C ARG A 332 4.02 -12.04 23.14
N GLU A 333 2.97 -12.41 22.41
CA GLU A 333 3.08 -12.83 21.00
C GLU A 333 3.58 -11.69 20.11
N ALA A 334 3.05 -10.50 20.28
CA ALA A 334 3.52 -9.32 19.53
C ALA A 334 4.98 -8.98 19.83
N GLU A 335 5.38 -9.03 21.12
CA GLU A 335 6.78 -8.83 21.55
C GLU A 335 7.71 -9.87 20.91
N MET A 336 7.35 -11.15 20.90
CA MET A 336 8.16 -12.22 20.29
C MET A 336 8.40 -11.99 18.79
N ILE A 337 7.39 -11.51 18.06
CA ILE A 337 7.54 -11.16 16.65
C ILE A 337 8.61 -10.08 16.48
N VAL A 338 8.54 -9.01 17.28
CA VAL A 338 9.49 -7.88 17.22
C VAL A 338 10.89 -8.31 17.65
N GLU A 339 11.03 -9.10 18.72
CA GLU A 339 12.29 -9.66 19.17
C GLU A 339 12.95 -10.50 18.06
N THR A 340 12.17 -11.35 17.37
CA THR A 340 12.67 -12.17 16.26
C THR A 340 13.17 -11.31 15.11
N VAL A 341 12.42 -10.27 14.70
CA VAL A 341 12.89 -9.31 13.68
C VAL A 341 14.20 -8.64 14.14
N SER A 342 14.27 -8.20 15.38
CA SER A 342 15.44 -7.52 15.95
C SER A 342 16.72 -8.38 15.88
N THR A 343 16.61 -9.70 16.01
CA THR A 343 17.76 -10.60 15.92
C THR A 343 18.27 -10.80 14.49
N LYS A 344 17.48 -10.47 13.47
CA LYS A 344 17.80 -10.72 12.06
C LYS A 344 18.32 -9.50 11.31
N ILE A 345 18.13 -8.31 11.85
CA ILE A 345 18.60 -7.04 11.27
C ILE A 345 19.80 -6.49 12.04
N HIS A 346 20.41 -5.42 11.52
CA HIS A 346 21.58 -4.82 12.17
C HIS A 346 21.29 -4.38 13.61
N SER A 347 22.22 -4.63 14.54
CA SER A 347 22.06 -4.38 15.99
C SER A 347 21.78 -2.92 16.37
N ALA A 348 22.15 -1.96 15.52
CA ALA A 348 21.87 -0.53 15.70
C ALA A 348 20.62 -0.05 14.93
N SER A 349 19.78 -0.96 14.47
CA SER A 349 18.61 -0.62 13.67
C SER A 349 17.53 0.05 14.50
N HIS A 350 16.82 1.00 13.87
CA HIS A 350 15.65 1.63 14.45
C HIS A 350 14.42 0.80 14.10
N ILE A 351 13.83 0.14 15.10
CA ILE A 351 12.61 -0.67 14.92
C ILE A 351 11.46 0.07 15.56
N ILE A 352 10.41 0.27 14.77
CA ILE A 352 9.12 0.77 15.25
C ILE A 352 8.06 -0.28 14.97
N TRP A 353 7.15 -0.48 15.92
CA TRP A 353 6.15 -1.51 15.79
C TRP A 353 4.80 -1.11 16.37
N GLY A 354 3.76 -1.70 15.83
CA GLY A 354 2.40 -1.57 16.29
C GLY A 354 1.72 -2.93 16.39
N ALA A 355 0.74 -3.02 17.28
CA ALA A 355 -0.07 -4.23 17.44
C ALA A 355 -1.55 -3.87 17.49
N MET A 356 -2.35 -4.54 16.66
CA MET A 356 -3.79 -4.29 16.53
C MET A 356 -4.58 -5.58 16.69
N VAL A 357 -5.78 -5.45 17.25
CA VAL A 357 -6.76 -6.54 17.31
C VAL A 357 -7.82 -6.30 16.25
N ASP A 358 -8.02 -7.28 15.36
CA ASP A 358 -9.13 -7.29 14.42
C ASP A 358 -10.20 -8.29 14.91
N GLU A 359 -11.35 -7.78 15.34
CA GLU A 359 -12.48 -8.59 15.80
C GLU A 359 -13.04 -9.52 14.72
N LYS A 360 -12.78 -9.23 13.44
CA LYS A 360 -13.21 -10.05 12.31
C LYS A 360 -12.25 -11.19 12.02
N MET A 361 -11.03 -11.12 12.55
CA MET A 361 -10.03 -12.16 12.38
C MET A 361 -10.40 -13.39 13.21
N ALA A 362 -10.19 -14.57 12.63
CA ALA A 362 -10.46 -15.82 13.33
C ALA A 362 -9.57 -15.94 14.57
N LYS A 363 -10.05 -16.61 15.61
CA LYS A 363 -9.24 -16.98 16.76
C LYS A 363 -8.05 -17.84 16.31
N ASN A 364 -6.96 -17.74 17.03
CA ASN A 364 -5.68 -18.40 16.73
C ASN A 364 -5.03 -17.93 15.42
N HIS A 365 -5.48 -16.83 14.84
CA HIS A 365 -4.89 -16.25 13.65
C HIS A 365 -4.07 -15.01 14.01
N ILE A 366 -2.85 -14.94 13.48
CA ILE A 366 -1.93 -13.81 13.66
C ILE A 366 -1.28 -13.50 12.33
N GLN A 367 -1.13 -12.22 12.03
CA GLN A 367 -0.46 -11.73 10.83
C GLN A 367 0.67 -10.81 11.24
N ALA A 368 1.83 -10.95 10.60
CA ALA A 368 2.97 -10.07 10.74
C ALA A 368 3.30 -9.45 9.39
N MET A 369 3.39 -8.13 9.35
CA MET A 369 3.93 -7.37 8.23
C MET A 369 5.22 -6.72 8.68
N VAL A 370 6.30 -6.93 7.93
CA VAL A 370 7.61 -6.35 8.20
C VAL A 370 8.03 -5.53 6.99
N VAL A 371 8.24 -4.23 7.18
CA VAL A 371 8.81 -3.35 6.16
C VAL A 371 10.24 -3.04 6.56
N ILE A 372 11.19 -3.38 5.71
CA ILE A 372 12.63 -3.23 5.95
C ILE A 372 13.20 -2.22 4.97
N ALA A 373 13.88 -1.20 5.49
CA ALA A 373 14.51 -0.14 4.71
C ALA A 373 16.02 -0.05 5.01
N GLY A 374 16.77 0.48 4.04
CA GLY A 374 18.22 0.67 4.17
C GLY A 374 19.05 -0.59 3.89
N GLY A 375 18.45 -1.66 3.36
CA GLY A 375 19.16 -2.82 2.81
C GLY A 375 19.72 -2.55 1.41
N ARG A 376 20.43 -3.54 0.86
CA ARG A 376 20.85 -3.52 -0.55
C ARG A 376 19.74 -4.10 -1.42
N PHE A 377 19.31 -3.31 -2.41
CA PHE A 377 18.20 -3.71 -3.28
C PHE A 377 18.70 -3.86 -4.72
N PRO A 378 18.62 -5.06 -5.30
CA PRO A 378 19.20 -5.36 -6.63
C PRO A 378 18.70 -4.42 -7.74
N TYR A 379 17.45 -3.95 -7.63
CA TYR A 379 16.82 -3.08 -8.65
C TYR A 379 17.19 -1.59 -8.54
N LEU A 380 17.89 -1.17 -7.47
CA LEU A 380 18.13 0.23 -7.14
C LEU A 380 19.62 0.58 -6.89
N GLU A 381 20.54 -0.37 -7.07
CA GLU A 381 21.97 -0.06 -6.96
C GLU A 381 22.39 0.86 -8.12
N LYS A 382 22.84 2.07 -7.79
CA LYS A 382 23.46 3.01 -8.74
C LYS A 382 24.78 2.39 -9.24
N GLY A 383 24.75 1.71 -10.37
CA GLY A 383 25.98 1.18 -10.91
C GLY A 383 25.88 0.40 -12.22
N ALA A 384 24.70 0.05 -12.66
CA ALA A 384 24.50 -0.49 -14.00
C ALA A 384 24.63 0.62 -15.07
N LYS A 385 25.73 1.40 -15.03
CA LYS A 385 26.14 2.25 -16.15
C LYS A 385 26.65 1.33 -17.25
N GLY A 386 25.81 1.14 -18.27
CA GLY A 386 26.20 0.79 -19.62
C GLY A 386 27.15 -0.39 -19.74
N GLY A 387 26.63 -1.61 -19.91
CA GLY A 387 27.39 -2.68 -20.50
C GLY A 387 27.34 -4.05 -19.82
N ASP A 388 27.17 -4.10 -18.51
CA ASP A 388 26.95 -5.38 -17.84
C ASP A 388 25.45 -5.50 -17.54
N SER A 389 24.82 -6.48 -18.20
CA SER A 389 23.46 -6.91 -17.85
C SER A 389 23.44 -7.18 -16.36
N VAL A 390 22.63 -6.42 -15.59
CA VAL A 390 22.25 -6.86 -14.26
C VAL A 390 21.73 -8.27 -14.47
N ASP A 391 22.46 -9.25 -13.97
CA ASP A 391 22.02 -10.65 -14.00
C ASP A 391 20.82 -10.72 -13.04
N LEU A 392 19.65 -10.48 -13.60
CA LEU A 392 18.37 -10.57 -12.89
C LEU A 392 18.00 -12.03 -12.61
N GLY A 393 18.92 -12.98 -12.92
CA GLY A 393 18.61 -14.41 -12.88
C GLY A 393 17.55 -14.81 -13.91
N VAL A 394 17.29 -13.95 -14.90
CA VAL A 394 16.26 -14.13 -15.91
C VAL A 394 16.93 -14.25 -17.27
N GLU A 395 17.05 -15.46 -17.77
CA GLU A 395 17.35 -15.69 -19.18
C GLU A 395 16.10 -15.32 -20.00
N PHE A 396 16.21 -14.23 -20.76
CA PHE A 396 15.21 -13.93 -21.79
C PHE A 396 15.41 -14.92 -22.94
N ALA A 397 14.46 -15.83 -23.13
CA ALA A 397 14.42 -16.73 -24.26
C ALA A 397 14.10 -16.00 -25.58
#